data_618849289271029bd6712a56e22fdbba
#
_entry.id   618849289271029bd6712a56e22fdbba
#
_cell.length_a   1.000
_cell.length_b   1.000
_cell.length_c   1.000
_cell.angle_alpha   90.00
_cell.angle_beta   90.00
_cell.angle_gamma   90.00
#
_symmetry.space_group_name_H-M   'P 1'
#
loop_
_entity.id
_entity.type
_entity.pdbx_description
1 polymer ?
#
loop_
_entity_poly.entity_id
_entity_poly.type
_entity_poly.pdbx_seq_one_letter_code
_entity_poly.pdbx_strand_id
1 'polypeptide(L)'
;MEQPLYTSLKVNNEIELCEITDPECKRLIEKALLSKRISYFIRWPKSSIFHRSKNACIICINDSSRDLAEDIVRSICDEKGYPVKFLMRKSQNQYL
;
A
#
# COMPACT_ATOMS: atom_id res chain seq x y z
N MET A 1 2.98 15.04 -19.77
CA MET A 1 2.64 14.72 -19.11
C MET A 1 2.96 13.71 -18.53
N GLU A 2 3.04 13.52 -17.76
CA GLU A 2 3.32 12.58 -17.20
C GLU A 2 2.40 12.03 -16.48
N GLN A 3 2.13 11.04 -16.45
CA GLN A 3 1.19 10.59 -15.70
C GLN A 3 1.65 10.21 -14.41
N PRO A 4 0.81 10.03 -13.47
CA PRO A 4 1.16 9.64 -12.16
C PRO A 4 1.83 8.34 -12.17
N LEU A 5 2.78 8.20 -11.35
CA LEU A 5 3.50 7.03 -11.34
C LEU A 5 2.72 5.85 -10.99
N TYR A 6 1.79 5.97 -10.11
CA TYR A 6 1.14 4.81 -9.62
C TYR A 6 -0.10 4.42 -10.32
N THR A 7 -0.59 5.22 -11.18
CA THR A 7 -1.84 4.86 -11.71
C THR A 7 -1.78 4.13 -12.99
N SER A 8 -0.96 4.47 -13.85
CA SER A 8 -0.99 3.85 -15.10
C SER A 8 -0.01 2.79 -15.28
N LEU A 9 0.90 2.66 -14.39
CA LEU A 9 1.86 1.67 -14.57
C LEU A 9 1.36 0.35 -14.21
N LYS A 10 1.73 -0.63 -14.93
CA LYS A 10 1.37 -1.86 -14.56
C LYS A 10 2.28 -2.30 -13.56
N VAL A 11 1.93 -2.78 -12.48
CA VAL A 11 2.77 -3.25 -11.44
C VAL A 11 2.90 -4.74 -11.64
N ASN A 12 3.92 -5.16 -12.33
CA ASN A 12 4.12 -6.56 -12.54
C ASN A 12 4.52 -7.21 -11.26
N ASN A 13 4.17 -8.40 -11.01
CA ASN A 13 4.51 -9.08 -9.77
C ASN A 13 4.05 -8.26 -8.60
N GLU A 14 2.86 -7.80 -8.68
CA GLU A 14 2.30 -6.98 -7.64
C GLU A 14 2.06 -7.77 -6.38
N ILE A 15 2.38 -7.20 -5.25
CA ILE A 15 2.09 -7.84 -3.98
C ILE A 15 1.30 -6.88 -3.12
N GLU A 16 0.55 -7.42 -2.19
CA GLU A 16 -0.17 -6.61 -1.24
C GLU A 16 0.77 -6.44 -0.07
N LEU A 17 1.27 -5.27 0.13
CA LEU A 17 2.25 -5.03 1.17
C LEU A 17 1.60 -4.98 2.55
N CYS A 18 0.62 -4.16 2.72
CA CYS A 18 0.04 -4.00 4.04
C CYS A 18 -1.34 -3.40 3.97
N GLU A 19 -2.05 -3.53 5.04
CA GLU A 19 -3.36 -2.96 5.17
C GLU A 19 -3.30 -1.94 6.28
N ILE A 20 -3.83 -0.75 6.08
CA ILE A 20 -3.83 0.27 7.09
C ILE A 20 -5.21 0.86 7.17
N THR A 21 -5.53 1.45 8.29
CA THR A 21 -6.86 2.00 8.48
C THR A 21 -6.85 3.48 8.84
N ASP A 22 -5.70 4.02 9.14
CA ASP A 22 -5.64 5.41 9.55
C ASP A 22 -5.34 6.29 8.35
N PRO A 23 -6.18 7.27 8.05
CA PRO A 23 -5.95 8.11 6.87
C PRO A 23 -4.66 8.92 6.94
N GLU A 24 -4.26 9.31 8.12
CA GLU A 24 -3.03 10.06 8.23
C GLU A 24 -1.84 9.14 7.95
N CYS A 25 -1.91 7.92 8.43
CA CYS A 25 -0.87 6.96 8.17
C CYS A 25 -0.77 6.72 6.67
N LYS A 26 -1.91 6.58 6.01
CA LYS A 26 -1.93 6.37 4.59
C LYS A 26 -1.23 7.52 3.88
N ARG A 27 -1.54 8.73 4.25
CA ARG A 27 -0.96 9.88 3.61
C ARG A 27 0.55 9.91 3.77
N LEU A 28 1.03 9.59 4.97
CA LEU A 28 2.45 9.61 5.22
C LEU A 28 3.17 8.52 4.43
N ILE A 29 2.56 7.36 4.34
CA ILE A 29 3.16 6.29 3.59
C ILE A 29 3.21 6.62 2.11
N GLU A 30 2.13 7.16 1.57
CA GLU A 30 2.12 7.51 0.16
C GLU A 30 3.20 8.54 -0.15
N LYS A 31 3.33 9.53 0.73
CA LYS A 31 4.30 10.53 0.50
C LYS A 31 5.71 9.95 0.54
N ALA A 32 5.96 9.07 1.47
CA ALA A 32 7.28 8.47 1.57
C ALA A 32 7.59 7.57 0.37
N LEU A 33 6.60 6.80 -0.08
CA LEU A 33 6.83 5.95 -1.23
C LEU A 33 7.11 6.78 -2.47
N LEU A 34 6.39 7.87 -2.64
CA LEU A 34 6.63 8.71 -3.78
C LEU A 34 8.00 9.36 -3.70
N SER A 35 8.43 9.74 -2.53
CA SER A 35 9.72 10.38 -2.42
C SER A 35 10.85 9.43 -2.77
N LYS A 36 10.61 8.12 -2.66
CA LYS A 36 11.61 7.15 -3.03
C LYS A 36 11.34 6.59 -4.41
N ARG A 37 10.38 7.17 -5.09
CA ARG A 37 10.03 6.74 -6.42
C ARG A 37 9.60 5.30 -6.51
N ILE A 38 8.87 4.86 -5.52
CA ILE A 38 8.33 3.53 -5.52
C ILE A 38 6.91 3.61 -6.03
N SER A 39 6.60 2.89 -7.07
CA SER A 39 5.25 2.88 -7.60
C SER A 39 4.36 2.07 -6.70
N TYR A 40 3.17 2.51 -6.46
CA TYR A 40 2.27 1.80 -5.60
C TYR A 40 0.84 1.95 -6.08
N PHE A 41 -0.05 1.16 -5.54
CA PHE A 41 -1.42 1.17 -5.95
C PHE A 41 -2.25 0.94 -4.70
N ILE A 42 -3.33 1.65 -4.54
CA ILE A 42 -4.18 1.49 -3.38
C ILE A 42 -5.41 0.69 -3.75
N ARG A 43 -5.68 -0.35 -3.01
CA ARG A 43 -6.85 -1.13 -3.23
C ARG A 43 -7.76 -0.95 -2.05
N TRP A 44 -9.00 -0.69 -2.30
CA TRP A 44 -9.97 -0.53 -1.23
C TRP A 44 -10.73 -1.83 -1.12
N PRO A 45 -10.67 -2.48 0.03
CA PRO A 45 -11.37 -3.74 0.16
C PRO A 45 -12.85 -3.56 -0.06
N LYS A 46 -13.53 -4.50 -0.69
CA LYS A 46 -14.88 -4.40 -0.90
C LYS A 46 -15.52 -4.52 0.38
N SER A 47 -16.52 -3.90 0.59
CA SER A 47 -17.15 -3.93 1.80
C SER A 47 -17.59 -5.24 2.09
N SER A 48 -17.50 -5.71 3.19
CA SER A 48 -17.96 -6.95 3.43
C SER A 48 -18.77 -6.90 4.60
N ILE A 49 -19.38 -7.93 4.90
CA ILE A 49 -20.17 -7.98 5.97
C ILE A 49 -19.44 -7.74 7.19
N PHE A 50 -18.25 -8.08 7.23
CA PHE A 50 -17.55 -7.84 8.40
C PHE A 50 -16.83 -6.61 8.46
N HIS A 51 -16.92 -5.80 7.60
CA HIS A 51 -16.13 -4.68 7.48
C HIS A 51 -15.83 -4.08 8.67
N ARG A 52 -14.81 -3.75 9.02
CA ARG A 52 -14.51 -3.10 10.09
C ARG A 52 -14.28 -1.71 9.94
N SER A 53 -13.56 -1.19 9.10
CA SER A 53 -13.24 0.20 9.03
C SER A 53 -13.52 0.70 7.66
N LYS A 54 -14.13 1.85 7.54
CA LYS A 54 -14.36 2.39 6.30
C LYS A 54 -13.12 2.91 5.72
N ASN A 55 -12.08 3.14 6.45
CA ASN A 55 -10.85 3.69 5.91
C ASN A 55 -9.82 2.65 5.60
N ALA A 56 -10.16 1.41 5.70
CA ALA A 56 -9.17 0.36 5.47
C ALA A 56 -8.74 0.37 4.02
N CYS A 57 -7.47 0.31 3.77
CA CYS A 57 -6.98 0.22 2.41
C CYS A 57 -5.74 -0.67 2.38
N ILE A 58 -5.47 -1.23 1.22
CA ILE A 58 -4.35 -2.12 1.05
C ILE A 58 -3.39 -1.45 0.10
N ILE A 59 -2.13 -1.37 0.49
CA ILE A 59 -1.11 -0.77 -0.35
C ILE A 59 -0.42 -1.88 -1.10
N CYS A 60 -0.44 -1.79 -2.42
CA CYS A 60 0.18 -2.79 -3.26
C CYS A 60 1.39 -2.20 -3.95
N ILE A 61 2.44 -2.96 -4.10
CA ILE A 61 3.64 -2.47 -4.74
C ILE A 61 4.22 -3.58 -5.59
N ASN A 62 5.28 -3.28 -6.28
CA ASN A 62 5.98 -4.26 -7.06
C ASN A 62 6.80 -5.10 -6.13
N ASP A 63 6.88 -6.36 -6.36
CA ASP A 63 7.65 -7.25 -5.51
C ASP A 63 9.10 -6.80 -5.41
N SER A 64 9.64 -6.22 -6.45
CA SER A 64 11.03 -5.79 -6.39
C SER A 64 11.27 -4.65 -5.42
N SER A 65 10.23 -3.95 -4.99
CA SER A 65 10.38 -2.87 -4.05
C SER A 65 9.96 -3.28 -2.65
N ARG A 66 9.68 -4.56 -2.46
CA ARG A 66 9.11 -5.02 -1.22
C ARG A 66 9.92 -4.66 0.01
N ASP A 67 11.20 -4.97 0.00
CA ASP A 67 12.00 -4.74 1.20
C ASP A 67 12.10 -3.28 1.56
N LEU A 68 12.32 -2.44 0.59
CA LEU A 68 12.42 -1.03 0.86
C LEU A 68 11.08 -0.47 1.32
N ALA A 69 10.03 -0.87 0.68
CA ALA A 69 8.71 -0.37 1.06
C ALA A 69 8.34 -0.85 2.45
N GLU A 70 8.70 -2.07 2.78
CA GLU A 70 8.40 -2.58 4.10
C GLU A 70 9.12 -1.76 5.15
N ASP A 71 10.38 -1.44 4.92
CA ASP A 71 11.13 -0.63 5.86
C ASP A 71 10.51 0.74 6.04
N ILE A 72 10.06 1.33 4.97
CA ILE A 72 9.45 2.64 5.04
C ILE A 72 8.19 2.59 5.89
N VAL A 73 7.36 1.61 5.65
CA VAL A 73 6.11 1.50 6.39
C VAL A 73 6.37 1.21 7.86
N ARG A 74 7.32 0.31 8.14
CA ARG A 74 7.61 0.01 9.51
C ARG A 74 8.11 1.22 10.24
N SER A 75 8.97 1.99 9.63
CA SER A 75 9.50 3.18 10.26
C SER A 75 8.40 4.15 10.60
N ILE A 76 7.51 4.40 9.68
CA ILE A 76 6.46 5.37 9.92
C ILE A 76 5.50 4.86 10.99
N CYS A 77 5.13 3.62 10.91
CA CYS A 77 4.16 3.11 11.85
C CYS A 77 4.73 2.96 13.25
N ASP A 78 5.98 2.55 13.35
CA ASP A 78 6.59 2.43 14.64
C ASP A 78 6.78 3.78 15.28
N GLU A 79 7.21 4.73 14.51
CA GLU A 79 7.48 6.01 15.06
C GLU A 79 6.23 6.69 15.56
N LYS A 80 5.15 6.55 14.87
CA LYS A 80 3.93 7.22 15.24
C LYS A 80 2.91 6.34 15.93
N GLY A 81 3.19 5.09 16.04
CA GLY A 81 2.24 4.22 16.71
C GLY A 81 1.01 3.88 15.91
N TYR A 82 1.09 3.94 14.61
CA TYR A 82 -0.05 3.62 13.79
C TYR A 82 -0.21 2.11 13.65
N PRO A 83 -1.43 1.62 13.63
CA PRO A 83 -1.64 0.21 13.42
C PRO A 83 -1.43 -0.16 11.97
N VAL A 84 -0.81 -1.26 11.71
CA VAL A 84 -0.58 -1.71 10.36
C VAL A 84 -0.59 -3.23 10.38
N LYS A 85 -1.14 -3.83 9.32
CA LYS A 85 -1.14 -5.26 9.22
C LYS A 85 -0.38 -5.59 7.96
N PHE A 86 0.79 -6.20 8.08
CA PHE A 86 1.56 -6.55 6.91
C PHE A 86 0.98 -7.81 6.29
N LEU A 87 0.75 -7.77 5.00
CA LEU A 87 0.18 -8.90 4.30
C LEU A 87 1.24 -9.65 3.53
N MET A 88 2.06 -8.92 2.83
CA MET A 88 3.21 -9.48 2.13
C MET A 88 2.86 -10.70 1.28
N ARG A 89 1.81 -10.54 0.49
CA ARG A 89 1.40 -11.67 -0.32
C ARG A 89 1.04 -11.22 -1.72
N LYS A 90 0.99 -12.14 -2.65
CA LYS A 90 0.69 -11.78 -4.00
C LYS A 90 -0.67 -11.21 -4.12
N SER A 91 -0.79 -10.21 -4.95
CA SER A 91 -2.06 -9.57 -5.15
C SER A 91 -2.98 -10.50 -5.89
N GLN A 92 -4.22 -10.46 -5.54
CA GLN A 92 -5.14 -11.26 -6.21
C GLN A 92 -5.83 -10.56 -7.26
N ASN A 93 -5.42 -9.42 -7.65
CA ASN A 93 -6.11 -8.70 -8.59
C ASN A 93 -5.73 -8.92 -9.92
N GLN A 94 -5.04 -9.83 -10.22
CA GLN A 94 -4.63 -9.95 -11.43
C GLN A 94 -5.46 -10.49 -12.38
N TYR A 95 -6.41 -10.95 -12.22
CA TYR A 95 -7.13 -11.50 -13.16
C TYR A 95 -8.13 -10.89 -13.46
N LEU A 96 -8.37 -10.51 -13.64
CA LEU A 96 -9.30 -9.92 -13.92
C LEU A 96 -9.45 -9.67 -14.72
#